data_57854202261ba907beb07b8dc6eaabde
#
_entry.id   57854202261ba907beb07b8dc6eaabde
#
_cell.length_a   1.000
_cell.length_b   1.000
_cell.length_c   1.000
_cell.angle_alpha   90.00
_cell.angle_beta   90.00
_cell.angle_gamma   90.00
#
_symmetry.space_group_name_H-M   'P 1'
#
loop_
_entity.id
_entity.type
_entity.pdbx_description
1 polymer ?
#
loop_
_entity_poly.entity_id
_entity_poly.type
_entity_poly.pdbx_seq_one_letter_code
_entity_poly.pdbx_strand_id
1 'polypeptide(L)'
;EAQADSPSFLVAAFYAFTSLSPVALESLLTDLPELARREQVVGSVLLAPEGVNGTISGPDQGVTAMLECLRSRISLGDAHFERLQVKRSRCKSQAFRRFKARRKREIVSLGQPCADPRRNVGTYVDPCNWNELVDDPDTLVIDTRNSYEVAVGSFVGSLDPATDSFRDFPDWVEQHLRPL
;
A
#
# COMPACT_ATOMS: atom_id res chain seq x y z
N GLU A 1 -8.25 20.07 -35.16
CA GLU A 1 -7.00 20.32 -34.43
C GLU A 1 -6.89 19.24 -33.37
N ALA A 2 -5.98 18.29 -33.57
CA ALA A 2 -5.69 17.27 -32.59
C ALA A 2 -5.03 17.95 -31.38
N GLN A 3 -5.72 17.94 -30.23
CA GLN A 3 -5.12 18.31 -28.96
C GLN A 3 -3.92 17.38 -28.74
N ALA A 4 -2.71 17.94 -28.77
CA ALA A 4 -1.49 17.24 -28.40
C ALA A 4 -1.69 16.70 -26.98
N ASP A 5 -1.69 15.38 -26.86
CA ASP A 5 -1.86 14.65 -25.59
C ASP A 5 -0.75 15.13 -24.66
N SER A 6 -1.13 15.89 -23.62
CA SER A 6 -0.14 16.34 -22.63
C SER A 6 0.53 15.12 -22.01
N PRO A 7 1.85 15.12 -21.83
CA PRO A 7 2.55 13.95 -21.29
C PRO A 7 1.88 13.52 -19.96
N SER A 8 1.36 12.30 -19.93
CA SER A 8 0.75 11.75 -18.74
C SER A 8 1.70 10.71 -18.13
N PHE A 9 1.94 10.85 -16.83
CA PHE A 9 2.76 9.91 -16.08
C PHE A 9 1.89 8.80 -15.50
N LEU A 10 2.37 7.57 -15.60
CA LEU A 10 1.76 6.44 -14.89
C LEU A 10 2.10 6.56 -13.39
N VAL A 11 1.10 6.38 -12.55
CA VAL A 11 1.27 6.23 -11.09
C VAL A 11 0.89 4.81 -10.73
N ALA A 12 1.75 4.12 -9.99
CA ALA A 12 1.49 2.80 -9.47
C ALA A 12 1.65 2.80 -7.94
N ALA A 13 0.56 2.59 -7.22
CA ALA A 13 0.58 2.27 -5.80
C ALA A 13 0.55 0.74 -5.67
N PHE A 14 1.42 0.19 -4.83
CA PHE A 14 1.56 -1.26 -4.71
C PHE A 14 1.94 -1.69 -3.30
N TYR A 15 1.56 -2.92 -2.97
CA TYR A 15 2.02 -3.60 -1.75
C TYR A 15 2.01 -5.12 -1.93
N ALA A 16 2.81 -5.79 -1.13
CA ALA A 16 2.74 -7.24 -0.92
C ALA A 16 3.25 -7.57 0.48
N PHE A 17 2.52 -8.41 1.19
CA PHE A 17 3.02 -9.05 2.40
C PHE A 17 3.65 -10.40 2.01
N THR A 18 4.98 -10.46 2.07
CA THR A 18 5.75 -11.63 1.67
C THR A 18 7.09 -11.63 2.40
N SER A 19 7.64 -12.80 2.64
CA SER A 19 8.94 -12.88 3.31
C SER A 19 10.05 -12.42 2.38
N LEU A 20 10.74 -11.35 2.75
CA LEU A 20 11.95 -10.88 2.08
C LEU A 20 13.19 -11.32 2.86
N SER A 21 14.05 -12.09 2.20
CA SER A 21 15.35 -12.44 2.78
C SER A 21 16.23 -11.19 2.95
N PRO A 22 17.19 -11.18 3.89
CA PRO A 22 18.15 -10.08 4.03
C PRO A 22 18.88 -9.77 2.74
N VAL A 23 19.22 -10.78 1.95
CA VAL A 23 19.89 -10.60 0.64
C VAL A 23 18.99 -9.91 -0.36
N ALA A 24 17.71 -10.30 -0.45
CA ALA A 24 16.75 -9.65 -1.33
C ALA A 24 16.49 -8.20 -0.92
N LEU A 25 16.42 -7.91 0.38
CA LEU A 25 16.26 -6.55 0.90
C LEU A 25 17.43 -5.66 0.50
N GLU A 26 18.68 -6.09 0.72
CA GLU A 26 19.86 -5.31 0.38
C GLU A 26 19.98 -5.11 -1.13
N SER A 27 19.71 -6.14 -1.93
CA SER A 27 19.70 -6.04 -3.39
C SER A 27 18.66 -5.01 -3.86
N LEU A 28 17.42 -5.05 -3.35
CA LEU A 28 16.38 -4.09 -3.72
C LEU A 28 16.72 -2.65 -3.30
N LEU A 29 17.33 -2.48 -2.11
CA LEU A 29 17.76 -1.15 -1.64
C LEU A 29 18.84 -0.53 -2.54
N THR A 30 19.67 -1.35 -3.16
CA THR A 30 20.73 -0.93 -4.09
C THR A 30 20.21 -0.75 -5.51
N ASP A 31 19.47 -1.73 -6.03
CA ASP A 31 19.08 -1.80 -7.43
C ASP A 31 17.96 -0.82 -7.79
N LEU A 32 16.96 -0.65 -6.88
CA LEU A 32 15.81 0.21 -7.16
C LEU A 32 16.16 1.69 -7.37
N PRO A 33 17.06 2.33 -6.59
CA PRO A 33 17.45 3.72 -6.85
C PRO A 33 18.15 3.91 -8.19
N GLU A 34 19.00 2.97 -8.59
CA GLU A 34 19.69 3.01 -9.86
C GLU A 34 18.73 2.83 -11.04
N LEU A 35 17.86 1.83 -10.95
CA LEU A 35 16.81 1.57 -11.93
C LEU A 35 15.87 2.78 -12.05
N ALA A 36 15.43 3.35 -10.94
CA ALA A 36 14.56 4.53 -10.93
C ALA A 36 15.21 5.73 -11.63
N ARG A 37 16.49 5.96 -11.39
CA ARG A 37 17.24 7.04 -12.07
C ARG A 37 17.32 6.80 -13.58
N ARG A 38 17.63 5.58 -14.00
CA ARG A 38 17.73 5.21 -15.41
C ARG A 38 16.40 5.34 -16.14
N GLU A 39 15.34 4.87 -15.51
CA GLU A 39 13.97 4.82 -16.06
C GLU A 39 13.16 6.09 -15.77
N GLN A 40 13.75 7.13 -15.18
CA GLN A 40 13.10 8.40 -14.84
C GLN A 40 11.86 8.23 -13.94
N VAL A 41 11.91 7.26 -13.02
CA VAL A 41 10.84 6.98 -12.06
C VAL A 41 11.12 7.68 -10.75
N VAL A 42 10.09 8.29 -10.18
CA VAL A 42 10.10 8.94 -8.85
C VAL A 42 9.10 8.27 -7.92
N GLY A 43 9.22 8.51 -6.61
CA GLY A 43 8.30 7.93 -5.65
C GLY A 43 8.96 7.41 -4.39
N SER A 44 8.25 6.61 -3.64
CA SER A 44 8.74 6.02 -2.39
C SER A 44 8.42 4.54 -2.32
N VAL A 45 9.43 3.74 -1.96
CA VAL A 45 9.31 2.30 -1.73
C VAL A 45 9.79 1.99 -0.33
N LEU A 46 8.95 1.34 0.45
CA LEU A 46 9.25 0.82 1.78
C LEU A 46 9.49 -0.69 1.67
N LEU A 47 10.60 -1.15 2.23
CA LEU A 47 11.03 -2.53 2.20
C LEU A 47 11.22 -3.02 3.65
N ALA A 48 10.60 -4.13 4.00
CA ALA A 48 10.74 -4.76 5.31
C ALA A 48 10.83 -6.28 5.17
N PRO A 49 11.26 -7.03 6.20
CA PRO A 49 11.27 -8.48 6.16
C PRO A 49 9.91 -9.13 5.86
N GLU A 50 8.82 -8.40 6.14
CA GLU A 50 7.43 -8.83 5.92
C GLU A 50 6.87 -8.44 4.55
N GLY A 51 7.60 -7.66 3.72
CA GLY A 51 7.11 -7.29 2.40
C GLY A 51 7.58 -5.95 1.86
N VAL A 52 6.77 -5.44 0.94
CA VAL A 52 7.00 -4.19 0.21
C VAL A 52 5.74 -3.35 0.16
N ASN A 53 5.89 -2.03 0.28
CA ASN A 53 4.83 -1.05 0.07
C ASN A 53 5.40 0.19 -0.61
N GLY A 54 4.67 0.76 -1.57
CA GLY A 54 5.16 1.94 -2.24
C GLY A 54 4.20 2.56 -3.22
N THR A 55 4.56 3.78 -3.63
CA THR A 55 3.93 4.47 -4.75
C THR A 55 5.03 5.09 -5.60
N ILE A 56 5.00 4.81 -6.89
CA ILE A 56 5.95 5.31 -7.89
C ILE A 56 5.22 5.98 -9.05
N SER A 57 5.89 6.91 -9.71
CA SER A 57 5.37 7.62 -10.87
C SER A 57 6.49 7.85 -11.90
N GLY A 58 6.15 7.73 -13.16
CA GLY A 58 7.09 7.92 -14.26
C GLY A 58 6.53 7.53 -15.62
N PRO A 59 7.39 7.42 -16.63
CA PRO A 59 7.03 6.85 -17.93
C PRO A 59 6.51 5.42 -17.77
N ASP A 60 5.57 5.01 -18.62
CA ASP A 60 4.90 3.70 -18.54
C ASP A 60 5.91 2.53 -18.52
N GLN A 61 6.92 2.60 -19.39
CA GLN A 61 7.98 1.58 -19.45
C GLN A 61 8.83 1.55 -18.17
N GLY A 62 9.15 2.71 -17.63
CA GLY A 62 9.94 2.82 -16.40
C GLY A 62 9.20 2.26 -15.18
N VAL A 63 7.92 2.61 -15.02
CA VAL A 63 7.10 2.06 -13.94
C VAL A 63 6.95 0.55 -14.09
N THR A 64 6.78 0.05 -15.32
CA THR A 64 6.70 -1.39 -15.58
C THR A 64 7.99 -2.10 -15.20
N ALA A 65 9.14 -1.59 -15.62
CA ALA A 65 10.46 -2.15 -15.28
C ALA A 65 10.71 -2.20 -13.76
N MET A 66 10.27 -1.16 -13.02
CA MET A 66 10.34 -1.15 -11.56
C MET A 66 9.47 -2.24 -10.91
N LEU A 67 8.24 -2.42 -11.39
CA LEU A 67 7.33 -3.46 -10.90
C LEU A 67 7.85 -4.87 -11.22
N GLU A 68 8.46 -5.08 -12.38
CA GLU A 68 9.08 -6.35 -12.76
C GLU A 68 10.32 -6.66 -11.90
N CYS A 69 11.15 -5.66 -11.62
CA CYS A 69 12.28 -5.80 -10.71
C CYS A 69 11.80 -6.23 -9.31
N LEU A 70 10.74 -5.62 -8.78
CA LEU A 70 10.14 -6.03 -7.53
C LEU A 70 9.64 -7.48 -7.59
N ARG A 71 8.86 -7.84 -8.61
CA ARG A 71 8.32 -9.20 -8.77
C ARG A 71 9.40 -10.28 -8.86
N SER A 72 10.50 -10.00 -9.54
CA SER A 72 11.60 -10.96 -9.69
C SER A 72 12.38 -11.25 -8.40
N ARG A 73 12.29 -10.36 -7.41
CA ARG A 73 13.02 -10.47 -6.13
C ARG A 73 12.12 -10.85 -4.95
N ILE A 74 10.80 -10.85 -5.15
CA ILE A 74 9.80 -11.22 -4.17
C ILE A 74 9.37 -12.65 -4.47
N SER A 75 9.51 -13.55 -3.50
CA SER A 75 8.88 -14.87 -3.57
C SER A 75 7.39 -14.68 -3.42
N LEU A 76 6.67 -14.69 -4.53
CA LEU A 76 5.22 -14.54 -4.53
C LEU A 76 4.60 -15.90 -4.18
N GLY A 77 3.83 -15.94 -3.11
CA GLY A 77 2.98 -17.07 -2.76
C GLY A 77 1.67 -17.08 -3.57
N ASP A 78 0.85 -18.09 -3.33
CA ASP A 78 -0.44 -18.26 -4.02
C ASP A 78 -1.56 -17.41 -3.39
N ALA A 79 -1.42 -17.00 -2.14
CA ALA A 79 -2.41 -16.19 -1.44
C ALA A 79 -2.51 -14.77 -2.05
N HIS A 80 -3.71 -14.20 -2.02
CA HIS A 80 -4.00 -12.90 -2.65
C HIS A 80 -3.07 -11.78 -2.14
N PHE A 81 -2.80 -11.74 -0.84
CA PHE A 81 -1.95 -10.71 -0.20
C PHE A 81 -0.44 -10.94 -0.40
N GLU A 82 -0.02 -12.16 -0.80
CA GLU A 82 1.37 -12.47 -1.14
C GLU A 82 1.74 -12.02 -2.56
N ARG A 83 0.75 -11.74 -3.41
CA ARG A 83 0.95 -11.20 -4.74
C ARG A 83 1.15 -9.69 -4.66
N LEU A 84 2.00 -9.16 -5.53
CA LEU A 84 2.15 -7.71 -5.65
C LEU A 84 0.84 -7.09 -6.15
N GLN A 85 0.06 -6.55 -5.21
CA GLN A 85 -1.15 -5.79 -5.52
C GLN A 85 -0.74 -4.46 -6.12
N VAL A 86 -1.29 -4.09 -7.27
CA VAL A 86 -0.94 -2.86 -7.98
C VAL A 86 -2.20 -2.13 -8.41
N LYS A 87 -2.37 -0.90 -7.90
CA LYS A 87 -3.37 0.06 -8.38
C LYS A 87 -2.68 1.07 -9.29
N ARG A 88 -3.23 1.28 -10.49
CA ARG A 88 -2.69 2.21 -11.48
C ARG A 88 -3.62 3.40 -11.66
N SER A 89 -3.03 4.58 -11.81
CA SER A 89 -3.71 5.82 -12.17
C SER A 89 -2.78 6.67 -13.04
N ARG A 90 -3.29 7.78 -13.57
CA ARG A 90 -2.50 8.70 -14.38
C ARG A 90 -2.55 10.11 -13.82
N CYS A 91 -1.46 10.85 -13.98
CA CYS A 91 -1.39 12.27 -13.61
C CYS A 91 -0.70 13.07 -14.72
N LYS A 92 -1.07 14.36 -14.83
CA LYS A 92 -0.52 15.28 -15.83
C LYS A 92 0.92 15.74 -15.52
N SER A 93 1.33 15.64 -14.26
CA SER A 93 2.67 16.01 -13.79
C SER A 93 3.22 14.90 -12.90
N GLN A 94 4.54 14.83 -12.73
CA GLN A 94 5.14 13.86 -11.82
C GLN A 94 4.63 14.06 -10.38
N ALA A 95 4.11 12.97 -9.79
CA ALA A 95 3.48 13.00 -8.46
C ALA A 95 4.49 13.18 -7.32
N PHE A 96 5.78 12.98 -7.58
CA PHE A 96 6.85 13.06 -6.57
C PHE A 96 8.06 13.83 -7.11
N ARG A 97 8.85 14.41 -6.21
CA ARG A 97 10.06 15.17 -6.58
C ARG A 97 11.28 14.28 -6.81
N ARG A 98 11.36 13.12 -6.17
CA ARG A 98 12.51 12.20 -6.23
C ARG A 98 12.11 10.78 -5.88
N PHE A 99 12.95 9.81 -6.23
CA PHE A 99 12.82 8.43 -5.77
C PHE A 99 13.46 8.24 -4.39
N LYS A 100 12.85 7.38 -3.56
CA LYS A 100 13.39 6.94 -2.26
C LYS A 100 13.05 5.48 -2.03
N ALA A 101 14.05 4.64 -1.80
CA ALA A 101 13.89 3.32 -1.20
C ALA A 101 14.31 3.38 0.28
N ARG A 102 13.52 2.80 1.18
CA ARG A 102 13.78 2.83 2.62
C ARG A 102 13.55 1.46 3.25
N ARG A 103 14.51 1.01 4.04
CA ARG A 103 14.32 -0.11 4.92
C ARG A 103 13.48 0.29 6.11
N LYS A 104 12.50 -0.54 6.45
CA LYS A 104 11.60 -0.40 7.59
C LYS A 104 11.57 -1.71 8.39
N ARG A 105 11.03 -1.66 9.60
CA ARG A 105 10.73 -2.87 10.39
C ARG A 105 9.44 -3.52 9.89
N GLU A 106 8.45 -2.70 9.56
CA GLU A 106 7.12 -3.05 9.06
C GLU A 106 6.81 -2.19 7.83
N ILE A 107 6.11 -2.75 6.84
CA ILE A 107 5.66 -1.98 5.66
C ILE A 107 4.40 -1.18 5.95
N VAL A 108 3.61 -1.61 6.94
CA VAL A 108 2.51 -0.88 7.55
C VAL A 108 2.74 -0.92 9.06
N SER A 109 2.97 0.23 9.67
CA SER A 109 3.39 0.29 11.08
C SER A 109 2.21 0.08 12.01
N LEU A 110 1.97 -1.16 12.44
CA LEU A 110 1.01 -1.51 13.48
C LEU A 110 1.66 -1.58 14.87
N GLY A 111 2.94 -2.01 14.93
CA GLY A 111 3.68 -2.08 16.18
C GLY A 111 3.28 -3.25 17.09
N GLN A 112 2.56 -4.24 16.58
CA GLN A 112 2.09 -5.40 17.32
C GLN A 112 2.83 -6.68 16.85
N PRO A 113 3.78 -7.22 17.63
CA PRO A 113 4.58 -8.38 17.20
C PRO A 113 3.76 -9.65 16.94
N CYS A 114 2.58 -9.76 17.55
CA CYS A 114 1.67 -10.90 17.36
C CYS A 114 0.82 -10.81 16.08
N ALA A 115 0.70 -9.62 15.48
CA ALA A 115 -0.06 -9.40 14.26
C ALA A 115 0.84 -9.67 13.03
N ASP A 116 0.84 -10.90 12.55
CA ASP A 116 1.55 -11.26 11.32
C ASP A 116 0.56 -11.32 10.14
N PRO A 117 0.58 -10.31 9.25
CA PRO A 117 -0.35 -10.23 8.13
C PRO A 117 -0.15 -11.33 7.06
N ARG A 118 0.93 -12.13 7.18
CA ARG A 118 1.16 -13.30 6.33
C ARG A 118 0.42 -14.54 6.83
N ARG A 119 0.01 -14.55 8.10
CA ARG A 119 -0.65 -15.68 8.76
C ARG A 119 -2.13 -15.46 8.96
N ASN A 120 -2.50 -14.24 9.29
CA ASN A 120 -3.89 -13.91 9.62
C ASN A 120 -4.25 -12.55 9.05
N VAL A 121 -5.14 -12.56 8.07
CA VAL A 121 -5.72 -11.38 7.44
C VAL A 121 -7.24 -11.50 7.40
N GLY A 122 -7.93 -10.38 7.37
CA GLY A 122 -9.37 -10.33 7.14
C GLY A 122 -9.74 -10.84 5.73
N THR A 123 -11.01 -11.21 5.56
CA THR A 123 -11.55 -11.55 4.25
C THR A 123 -11.71 -10.28 3.41
N TYR A 124 -11.13 -10.28 2.20
CA TYR A 124 -11.36 -9.21 1.24
C TYR A 124 -12.80 -9.27 0.72
N VAL A 125 -13.47 -8.13 0.75
CA VAL A 125 -14.82 -7.99 0.21
C VAL A 125 -14.72 -7.48 -1.23
N ASP A 126 -15.36 -8.20 -2.14
CA ASP A 126 -15.46 -7.75 -3.53
C ASP A 126 -16.32 -6.47 -3.61
N PRO A 127 -15.96 -5.47 -4.43
CA PRO A 127 -16.73 -4.24 -4.58
C PRO A 127 -18.20 -4.43 -4.92
N CYS A 128 -18.57 -5.51 -5.61
CA CYS A 128 -19.98 -5.83 -5.93
C CYS A 128 -20.79 -6.23 -4.70
N ASN A 129 -20.15 -6.73 -3.64
CA ASN A 129 -20.78 -7.16 -2.39
C ASN A 129 -20.68 -6.11 -1.27
N TRP A 130 -19.98 -4.99 -1.55
CA TRP A 130 -19.66 -3.99 -0.53
C TRP A 130 -20.91 -3.32 0.05
N ASN A 131 -21.84 -2.89 -0.79
CA ASN A 131 -23.03 -2.20 -0.34
C ASN A 131 -23.92 -3.09 0.54
N GLU A 132 -24.10 -4.36 0.17
CA GLU A 132 -24.87 -5.33 0.95
C GLU A 132 -24.25 -5.51 2.34
N LEU A 133 -22.93 -5.59 2.43
CA LEU A 133 -22.25 -5.74 3.72
C LEU A 133 -22.36 -4.48 4.59
N VAL A 134 -22.21 -3.29 4.01
CA VAL A 134 -22.24 -2.02 4.75
C VAL A 134 -23.65 -1.63 5.20
N ASP A 135 -24.67 -2.04 4.44
CA ASP A 135 -26.08 -1.80 4.76
C ASP A 135 -26.64 -2.81 5.80
N ASP A 136 -25.89 -3.87 6.12
CA ASP A 136 -26.28 -4.84 7.14
C ASP A 136 -26.17 -4.20 8.54
N PRO A 137 -27.27 -4.17 9.33
CA PRO A 137 -27.30 -3.56 10.66
C PRO A 137 -26.37 -4.25 11.69
N ASP A 138 -25.97 -5.50 11.43
CA ASP A 138 -25.05 -6.24 12.28
C ASP A 138 -23.58 -6.02 11.87
N THR A 139 -23.33 -5.21 10.84
CA THR A 139 -21.99 -4.87 10.36
C THR A 139 -21.51 -3.54 10.92
N LEU A 140 -20.34 -3.56 11.57
CA LEU A 140 -19.64 -2.37 12.02
C LEU A 140 -18.54 -1.99 11.00
N VAL A 141 -18.64 -0.81 10.41
CA VAL A 141 -17.61 -0.25 9.53
C VAL A 141 -16.70 0.67 10.32
N ILE A 142 -15.39 0.43 10.27
CA ILE A 142 -14.38 1.25 10.95
C ILE A 142 -13.42 1.81 9.91
N ASP A 143 -13.32 3.15 9.85
CA ASP A 143 -12.37 3.82 8.96
C ASP A 143 -11.03 4.01 9.68
N THR A 144 -10.07 3.14 9.41
CA THR A 144 -8.75 3.13 10.06
C THR A 144 -7.72 4.03 9.38
N ARG A 145 -8.16 4.91 8.46
CA ARG A 145 -7.28 5.92 7.85
C ARG A 145 -6.92 7.01 8.86
N ASN A 146 -5.94 7.86 8.48
CA ASN A 146 -5.62 9.01 9.32
C ASN A 146 -6.80 10.00 9.39
N SER A 147 -6.97 10.69 10.51
CA SER A 147 -8.09 11.61 10.75
C SER A 147 -8.25 12.68 9.66
N TYR A 148 -7.16 13.18 9.06
CA TYR A 148 -7.24 14.14 7.96
C TYR A 148 -7.84 13.54 6.67
N GLU A 149 -7.71 12.23 6.45
CA GLU A 149 -8.31 11.52 5.30
C GLU A 149 -9.80 11.27 5.55
N VAL A 150 -10.17 10.92 6.79
CA VAL A 150 -11.56 10.78 7.21
C VAL A 150 -12.30 12.12 7.11
N ALA A 151 -11.66 13.22 7.47
CA ALA A 151 -12.21 14.57 7.35
C ALA A 151 -12.51 15.00 5.89
N VAL A 152 -11.81 14.42 4.90
CA VAL A 152 -12.11 14.66 3.46
C VAL A 152 -13.36 13.89 3.03
N GLY A 153 -13.63 12.74 3.64
CA GLY A 153 -14.81 11.92 3.40
C GLY A 153 -14.62 10.49 3.90
N SER A 154 -15.70 9.88 4.34
CA SER A 154 -15.75 8.52 4.83
C SER A 154 -17.08 7.85 4.43
N PHE A 155 -17.24 6.56 4.72
CA PHE A 155 -18.51 5.87 4.51
C PHE A 155 -19.55 6.35 5.53
N VAL A 156 -20.80 6.47 5.08
CA VAL A 156 -21.91 6.83 5.97
C VAL A 156 -22.03 5.79 7.09
N GLY A 157 -22.08 6.23 8.33
CA GLY A 157 -22.19 5.36 9.50
C GLY A 157 -20.88 4.69 9.94
N SER A 158 -19.76 4.91 9.25
CA SER A 158 -18.47 4.37 9.72
C SER A 158 -17.99 5.07 10.99
N LEU A 159 -17.37 4.30 11.87
CA LEU A 159 -16.68 4.83 13.05
C LEU A 159 -15.29 5.35 12.66
N ASP A 160 -14.97 6.55 13.12
CA ASP A 160 -13.62 7.11 13.09
C ASP A 160 -12.96 6.84 14.46
N PRO A 161 -11.88 6.03 14.53
CA PRO A 161 -11.12 5.84 15.76
C PRO A 161 -10.41 7.11 16.23
N ALA A 162 -10.39 8.15 15.43
CA ALA A 162 -9.70 9.42 15.68
C ALA A 162 -8.22 9.22 16.07
N THR A 163 -7.56 8.24 15.46
CA THR A 163 -6.15 7.94 15.72
C THR A 163 -5.23 8.77 14.82
N ASP A 164 -4.15 9.30 15.38
CA ASP A 164 -3.14 10.05 14.61
C ASP A 164 -2.24 9.12 13.79
N SER A 165 -2.15 7.86 14.19
CA SER A 165 -1.39 6.84 13.47
C SER A 165 -2.06 5.47 13.61
N PHE A 166 -1.80 4.59 12.64
CA PHE A 166 -2.30 3.21 12.67
C PHE A 166 -1.76 2.40 13.86
N ARG A 167 -0.70 2.86 14.53
CA ARG A 167 -0.16 2.26 15.76
C ARG A 167 -1.07 2.41 16.96
N ASP A 168 -1.91 3.43 16.96
CA ASP A 168 -2.82 3.73 18.07
C ASP A 168 -4.11 2.90 17.97
N PHE A 169 -4.36 2.31 16.78
CA PHE A 169 -5.56 1.53 16.52
C PHE A 169 -5.71 0.28 17.41
N PRO A 170 -4.66 -0.52 17.70
CA PRO A 170 -4.80 -1.65 18.63
C PRO A 170 -5.29 -1.25 20.01
N ASP A 171 -4.79 -0.16 20.58
CA ASP A 171 -5.23 0.33 21.89
C ASP A 171 -6.68 0.80 21.83
N TRP A 172 -7.09 1.43 20.76
CA TRP A 172 -8.47 1.81 20.53
C TRP A 172 -9.41 0.59 20.46
N VAL A 173 -9.01 -0.48 19.79
CA VAL A 173 -9.75 -1.76 19.71
C VAL A 173 -9.94 -2.37 21.10
N GLU A 174 -8.88 -2.42 21.90
CA GLU A 174 -8.93 -2.93 23.27
C GLU A 174 -9.94 -2.16 24.15
N GLN A 175 -10.00 -0.85 23.98
CA GLN A 175 -10.86 0.02 24.80
C GLN A 175 -12.32 0.03 24.36
N HIS A 176 -12.60 -0.13 23.06
CA HIS A 176 -13.92 0.14 22.49
C HIS A 176 -14.63 -1.10 21.94
N LEU A 177 -13.89 -2.12 21.47
CA LEU A 177 -14.50 -3.30 20.85
C LEU A 177 -14.45 -4.56 21.72
N ARG A 178 -13.47 -4.72 22.61
CA ARG A 178 -13.43 -5.87 23.51
C ARG A 178 -14.49 -5.90 24.60
N PRO A 179 -15.02 -4.78 25.07
CA PRO A 179 -16.15 -4.79 26.02
C PRO A 179 -17.50 -5.18 25.42
N LEU A 180 -17.61 -5.28 24.08
CA LEU A 180 -18.79 -5.72 23.34
C LEU A 180 -18.81 -7.23 23.19
#